data_5790b890a09a58a0ecceb4af880b2dca
#
_entry.id   5790b890a09a58a0ecceb4af880b2dca
#
_cell.length_a   1.000
_cell.length_b   1.000
_cell.length_c   1.000
_cell.angle_alpha   90.00
_cell.angle_beta   90.00
_cell.angle_gamma   90.00
#
_symmetry.space_group_name_H-M   'P 1'
#
loop_
_entity.id
_entity.type
_entity.pdbx_description
1 polymer ?
#
loop_
_entity_poly.entity_id
_entity_poly.type
_entity_poly.pdbx_seq_one_letter_code
_entity_poly.pdbx_strand_id
1 'polypeptide(L)'
;MNLPFMDDATINFFSGKLTLAEVDALFRTMPYELDYINADDEYVWYSPNSWRDDQRLHQRLSHNVLGCHPQRVVPMVKQVLKMLKTEEKDMVESPQIMDGQRTLIRYYAIRKPNGHYLG
;
A
#
# COMPACT_ATOMS: atom_id res chain seq x y z
N MET A 1 10.88 20.84 4.90
CA MET A 1 11.33 19.58 4.28
C MET A 1 11.50 19.79 2.78
N ASN A 2 12.66 19.45 2.25
CA ASN A 2 12.83 19.41 0.81
C ASN A 2 12.21 18.12 0.27
N LEU A 3 11.33 18.25 -0.70
CA LEU A 3 10.75 17.08 -1.36
C LEU A 3 11.78 16.47 -2.32
N PRO A 4 11.83 15.12 -2.41
CA PRO A 4 12.77 14.42 -3.29
C PRO A 4 12.35 14.43 -4.76
N PHE A 5 11.49 15.36 -5.16
CA PHE A 5 10.97 15.47 -6.52
C PHE A 5 10.68 16.94 -6.83
N MET A 6 10.47 17.23 -8.09
CA MET A 6 10.03 18.56 -8.53
C MET A 6 8.57 18.75 -8.12
N ASP A 7 8.33 19.63 -7.15
CA ASP A 7 6.99 19.81 -6.56
C ASP A 7 5.98 20.43 -7.53
N ASP A 8 6.40 21.10 -8.57
CA ASP A 8 5.56 21.66 -9.63
C ASP A 8 5.31 20.71 -10.80
N ALA A 9 5.99 19.54 -10.83
CA ALA A 9 5.71 18.53 -11.84
C ALA A 9 4.28 18.01 -11.67
N THR A 10 3.61 17.70 -12.77
CA THR A 10 2.17 17.37 -12.77
C THR A 10 1.90 15.99 -13.32
N ILE A 11 0.80 15.40 -12.83
CA ILE A 11 0.23 14.17 -13.37
C ILE A 11 -1.16 14.51 -13.93
N ASN A 12 -1.40 14.16 -15.19
CA ASN A 12 -2.70 14.30 -15.81
C ASN A 12 -3.48 13.00 -15.67
N PHE A 13 -4.61 13.06 -14.97
CA PHE A 13 -5.56 11.96 -14.85
C PHE A 13 -6.75 12.23 -15.77
N PHE A 14 -7.52 11.20 -16.10
CA PHE A 14 -8.79 11.40 -16.77
C PHE A 14 -9.71 12.33 -15.96
N SER A 15 -9.63 12.25 -14.64
CA SER A 15 -10.49 13.01 -13.71
C SER A 15 -9.93 14.39 -13.31
N GLY A 16 -8.80 14.81 -13.89
CA GLY A 16 -8.19 16.10 -13.57
C GLY A 16 -6.67 16.04 -13.50
N LYS A 17 -6.07 17.05 -12.91
CA LYS A 17 -4.64 17.20 -12.85
C LYS A 17 -4.17 17.52 -11.44
N LEU A 18 -3.08 16.91 -11.02
CA LEU A 18 -2.44 17.18 -9.74
C LEU A 18 -0.94 17.42 -9.94
N THR A 19 -0.36 18.28 -9.12
CA THR A 19 1.09 18.35 -8.98
C THR A 19 1.58 17.19 -8.12
N LEU A 20 2.87 16.85 -8.23
CA LEU A 20 3.46 15.83 -7.35
C LEU A 20 3.39 16.26 -5.88
N ALA A 21 3.57 17.54 -5.59
CA ALA A 21 3.41 18.06 -4.23
C ALA A 21 1.99 17.83 -3.70
N GLU A 22 0.98 18.03 -4.54
CA GLU A 22 -0.43 17.76 -4.16
C GLU A 22 -0.67 16.28 -3.90
N VAL A 23 -0.15 15.40 -4.74
CA VAL A 23 -0.25 13.94 -4.53
C VAL A 23 0.37 13.53 -3.19
N ASP A 24 1.59 13.99 -2.92
CA ASP A 24 2.27 13.71 -1.66
C ASP A 24 1.48 14.25 -0.46
N ALA A 25 1.00 15.48 -0.55
CA ALA A 25 0.22 16.11 0.53
C ALA A 25 -1.11 15.39 0.79
N LEU A 26 -1.79 14.93 -0.27
CA LEU A 26 -3.01 14.16 -0.13
C LEU A 26 -2.78 12.89 0.69
N PHE A 27 -1.73 12.13 0.37
CA PHE A 27 -1.43 10.91 1.11
C PHE A 27 -0.99 11.17 2.55
N ARG A 28 -0.29 12.29 2.81
CA ARG A 28 0.08 12.68 4.18
C ARG A 28 -1.14 13.10 5.01
N THR A 29 -2.17 13.61 4.36
CA THR A 29 -3.36 14.17 5.03
C THR A 29 -4.45 13.13 5.26
N MET A 30 -4.57 12.13 4.39
CA MET A 30 -5.62 11.12 4.49
C MET A 30 -5.49 10.32 5.79
N PRO A 31 -6.59 10.09 6.52
CA PRO A 31 -6.57 9.41 7.81
C PRO A 31 -6.48 7.89 7.69
N TYR A 32 -5.98 7.38 6.58
CA TYR A 32 -5.85 5.95 6.33
C TYR A 32 -4.38 5.55 6.28
N GLU A 33 -4.06 4.39 6.83
CA GLU A 33 -2.76 3.76 6.65
C GLU A 33 -2.81 2.92 5.38
N LEU A 34 -2.06 3.34 4.36
CA LEU A 34 -1.98 2.67 3.07
C LEU A 34 -0.59 2.09 2.89
N ASP A 35 -0.54 0.83 2.48
CA ASP A 35 0.70 0.16 2.10
C ASP A 35 0.53 -0.39 0.70
N TYR A 36 1.55 -0.23 -0.14
CA TYR A 36 1.51 -0.74 -1.50
C TYR A 36 2.56 -1.84 -1.71
N ILE A 37 2.09 -2.98 -2.18
CA ILE A 37 2.89 -4.15 -2.51
C ILE A 37 2.84 -4.30 -4.03
N ASN A 38 3.98 -4.35 -4.71
CA ASN A 38 4.01 -4.47 -6.15
C ASN A 38 3.70 -5.90 -6.62
N ALA A 39 3.69 -6.12 -7.94
CA ALA A 39 3.39 -7.42 -8.55
C ALA A 39 4.42 -8.51 -8.19
N ASP A 40 5.61 -8.13 -7.76
CA ASP A 40 6.66 -9.05 -7.32
C ASP A 40 6.59 -9.31 -5.80
N ASP A 41 5.51 -8.91 -5.16
CA ASP A 41 5.28 -9.06 -3.72
C ASP A 41 6.29 -8.30 -2.85
N GLU A 42 6.84 -7.22 -3.39
CA GLU A 42 7.74 -6.34 -2.66
C GLU A 42 7.00 -5.15 -2.07
N TYR A 43 7.36 -4.79 -0.86
CA TYR A 43 6.84 -3.61 -0.16
C TYR A 43 7.55 -2.36 -0.68
N VAL A 44 6.86 -1.54 -1.46
CA VAL A 44 7.51 -0.44 -2.20
C VAL A 44 7.09 0.95 -1.77
N TRP A 45 5.98 1.08 -1.03
CA TRP A 45 5.50 2.38 -0.61
C TRP A 45 4.55 2.26 0.58
N TYR A 46 4.57 3.26 1.46
CA TYR A 46 3.61 3.40 2.54
C TYR A 46 3.18 4.87 2.67
N SER A 47 1.97 5.10 3.19
CA SER A 47 1.50 6.46 3.45
C SER A 47 2.25 7.04 4.66
N PRO A 48 2.88 8.22 4.50
CA PRO A 48 3.72 8.80 5.55
C PRO A 48 2.89 9.62 6.55
N ASN A 49 1.93 8.99 7.20
CA ASN A 49 1.09 9.64 8.20
C ASN A 49 1.86 9.86 9.51
N SER A 50 1.54 10.92 10.23
CA SER A 50 2.29 11.33 11.42
C SER A 50 2.20 10.33 12.59
N TRP A 51 1.19 9.48 12.62
CA TRP A 51 0.99 8.48 13.67
C TRP A 51 1.66 7.13 13.39
N ARG A 52 2.31 6.97 12.23
CA ARG A 52 2.99 5.74 11.86
C ARG A 52 4.44 5.76 12.30
N ASP A 53 4.99 4.58 12.62
CA ASP A 53 6.42 4.41 12.86
C ASP A 53 7.18 4.44 11.52
N ASP A 54 7.55 5.64 11.09
CA ASP A 54 8.19 5.87 9.80
C ASP A 54 9.51 5.11 9.65
N GLN A 55 10.32 5.07 10.70
CA GLN A 55 11.61 4.38 10.68
C GLN A 55 11.43 2.87 10.46
N ARG A 56 10.50 2.26 11.19
CA ARG A 56 10.20 0.84 11.07
C ARG A 56 9.67 0.48 9.69
N LEU A 57 8.76 1.29 9.16
CA LEU A 57 8.18 1.08 7.84
C LEU A 57 9.22 1.26 6.74
N HIS A 58 10.08 2.27 6.88
CA HIS A 58 11.13 2.52 5.89
C HIS A 58 12.09 1.35 5.75
N GLN A 59 12.38 0.63 6.84
CA GLN A 59 13.23 -0.55 6.82
C GLN A 59 12.63 -1.71 6.02
N ARG A 60 11.30 -1.73 5.83
CA ARG A 60 10.62 -2.78 5.06
C ARG A 60 10.66 -2.55 3.56
N LEU A 61 10.99 -1.33 3.13
CA LEU A 61 11.00 -1.00 1.70
C LEU A 61 11.94 -1.91 0.92
N SER A 62 11.50 -2.35 -0.26
CA SER A 62 12.20 -3.25 -1.17
C SER A 62 12.33 -4.69 -0.69
N HIS A 63 11.76 -5.04 0.48
CA HIS A 63 11.73 -6.41 0.98
C HIS A 63 10.47 -7.14 0.54
N ASN A 64 10.58 -8.46 0.38
CA ASN A 64 9.43 -9.29 0.08
C ASN A 64 8.43 -9.24 1.25
N VAL A 65 7.14 -9.07 0.93
CA VAL A 65 6.10 -8.92 1.93
C VAL A 65 6.00 -10.13 2.86
N LEU A 66 6.32 -11.33 2.38
CA LEU A 66 6.28 -12.53 3.20
C LEU A 66 7.32 -12.48 4.33
N GLY A 67 8.48 -11.87 4.08
CA GLY A 67 9.51 -11.66 5.10
C GLY A 67 9.17 -10.60 6.14
N CYS A 68 8.14 -9.80 5.90
CA CYS A 68 7.67 -8.77 6.84
C CYS A 68 6.62 -9.29 7.82
N HIS A 69 6.25 -10.56 7.74
CA HIS A 69 5.23 -11.18 8.58
C HIS A 69 5.80 -12.32 9.41
N PRO A 70 5.22 -12.59 10.61
CA PRO A 70 5.57 -13.79 11.35
C PRO A 70 5.29 -15.05 10.52
N GLN A 71 6.14 -16.07 10.66
CA GLN A 71 6.01 -17.29 9.85
C GLN A 71 4.65 -17.96 9.99
N ARG A 72 4.02 -17.86 11.15
CA ARG A 72 2.71 -18.48 11.41
C ARG A 72 1.60 -17.95 10.49
N VAL A 73 1.71 -16.71 9.99
CA VAL A 73 0.71 -16.10 9.12
C VAL A 73 1.09 -16.10 7.64
N VAL A 74 2.30 -16.53 7.30
CA VAL A 74 2.77 -16.57 5.91
C VAL A 74 1.84 -17.36 4.99
N PRO A 75 1.32 -18.56 5.35
CA PRO A 75 0.38 -19.27 4.48
C PRO A 75 -0.87 -18.47 4.16
N MET A 76 -1.40 -17.72 5.15
CA MET A 76 -2.57 -16.86 4.95
C MET A 76 -2.25 -15.72 3.99
N VAL A 77 -1.10 -15.08 4.17
CA VAL A 77 -0.67 -13.97 3.29
C VAL A 77 -0.50 -14.47 1.86
N LYS A 78 0.12 -15.63 1.66
CA LYS A 78 0.25 -16.25 0.33
C LYS A 78 -1.10 -16.51 -0.31
N GLN A 79 -2.08 -16.97 0.45
CA GLN A 79 -3.42 -17.23 -0.07
C GLN A 79 -4.12 -15.94 -0.48
N VAL A 80 -4.02 -14.88 0.33
CA VAL A 80 -4.60 -13.57 0.00
C VAL A 80 -4.00 -13.05 -1.31
N LEU A 81 -2.68 -13.08 -1.44
CA LEU A 81 -1.99 -12.64 -2.66
C LEU A 81 -2.47 -13.44 -3.87
N LYS A 82 -2.59 -14.75 -3.74
CA LYS A 82 -3.06 -15.61 -4.82
C LYS A 82 -4.48 -15.25 -5.26
N MET A 83 -5.39 -15.08 -4.31
CA MET A 83 -6.78 -14.72 -4.61
C MET A 83 -6.88 -13.40 -5.37
N LEU A 84 -6.08 -12.41 -5.01
CA LEU A 84 -6.07 -11.11 -5.65
C LEU A 84 -5.43 -11.18 -7.04
N LYS A 85 -4.33 -11.90 -7.19
CA LYS A 85 -3.61 -12.04 -8.48
C LYS A 85 -4.44 -12.79 -9.52
N THR A 86 -5.19 -13.80 -9.10
CA THR A 86 -5.97 -14.68 -10.00
C THR A 86 -7.39 -14.19 -10.26
N GLU A 87 -7.75 -13.00 -9.81
CA GLU A 87 -9.09 -12.43 -9.94
C GLU A 87 -10.18 -13.23 -9.20
N GLU A 88 -9.80 -14.17 -8.36
CA GLU A 88 -10.77 -14.88 -7.52
C GLU A 88 -11.51 -13.90 -6.62
N LYS A 89 -10.79 -12.88 -6.12
CA LYS A 89 -11.35 -11.76 -5.36
C LYS A 89 -10.64 -10.47 -5.73
N ASP A 90 -11.37 -9.37 -5.69
CA ASP A 90 -10.82 -8.03 -5.86
C ASP A 90 -10.45 -7.39 -4.53
N MET A 91 -11.02 -7.88 -3.45
CA MET A 91 -10.79 -7.37 -2.10
C MET A 91 -10.92 -8.48 -1.07
N VAL A 92 -10.05 -8.46 -0.07
CA VAL A 92 -10.11 -9.36 1.08
C VAL A 92 -10.10 -8.52 2.36
N GLU A 93 -11.02 -8.78 3.28
CA GLU A 93 -11.02 -8.14 4.60
C GLU A 93 -10.43 -9.06 5.65
N SER A 94 -9.66 -8.47 6.57
CA SER A 94 -9.08 -9.18 7.71
C SER A 94 -9.24 -8.34 8.97
N PRO A 95 -10.29 -8.60 9.78
CA PRO A 95 -10.42 -7.96 11.08
C PRO A 95 -9.34 -8.50 12.02
N GLN A 96 -8.67 -7.59 12.73
CA GLN A 96 -7.59 -7.95 13.64
C GLN A 96 -7.65 -7.11 14.92
N ILE A 97 -6.99 -7.60 15.96
CA ILE A 97 -6.72 -6.81 17.15
C ILE A 97 -5.21 -6.55 17.15
N MET A 98 -4.83 -5.27 17.04
CA MET A 98 -3.44 -4.84 17.01
C MET A 98 -3.23 -3.81 18.13
N ASP A 99 -2.26 -4.09 19.02
CA ASP A 99 -1.96 -3.22 20.16
C ASP A 99 -3.20 -2.90 21.01
N GLY A 100 -4.08 -3.90 21.20
CA GLY A 100 -5.32 -3.76 21.96
C GLY A 100 -6.44 -3.03 21.23
N GLN A 101 -6.24 -2.63 19.98
CA GLN A 101 -7.24 -1.91 19.18
C GLN A 101 -7.80 -2.81 18.08
N ARG A 102 -9.09 -2.66 17.83
CA ARG A 102 -9.73 -3.31 16.68
C ARG A 102 -9.28 -2.60 15.41
N THR A 103 -8.69 -3.38 14.50
CA THR A 103 -8.16 -2.86 13.24
C THR A 103 -8.77 -3.64 12.10
N LEU A 104 -9.34 -2.95 11.12
CA LEU A 104 -9.83 -3.58 9.90
C LEU A 104 -8.78 -3.37 8.81
N ILE A 105 -8.23 -4.48 8.33
CA ILE A 105 -7.28 -4.48 7.22
C ILE A 105 -8.03 -4.93 5.98
N ARG A 106 -7.92 -4.14 4.91
CA ARG A 106 -8.46 -4.47 3.59
C ARG A 106 -7.34 -4.57 2.60
N TYR A 107 -7.35 -5.63 1.83
CA TYR A 107 -6.39 -5.88 0.76
C TYR A 107 -7.11 -5.74 -0.58
N TYR A 108 -6.66 -4.82 -1.41
CA TYR A 108 -7.26 -4.55 -2.72
C TYR A 108 -6.31 -4.96 -3.83
N ALA A 109 -6.82 -5.63 -4.84
CA ALA A 109 -6.09 -5.81 -6.09
C ALA A 109 -6.10 -4.49 -6.87
N ILE A 110 -4.92 -4.00 -7.24
CA ILE A 110 -4.75 -2.78 -8.02
C ILE A 110 -4.45 -3.17 -9.46
N ARG A 111 -5.29 -2.71 -10.39
CA ARG A 111 -5.20 -3.06 -11.81
C ARG A 111 -5.29 -1.82 -12.68
N LYS A 112 -4.67 -1.89 -13.86
CA LYS A 112 -4.92 -0.91 -14.92
C LYS A 112 -6.35 -1.10 -15.46
N PRO A 113 -6.91 -0.09 -16.17
CA PRO A 113 -8.24 -0.24 -16.78
C PRO A 113 -8.37 -1.45 -17.69
N ASN A 114 -7.27 -1.93 -18.30
CA ASN A 114 -7.25 -3.13 -19.15
C ASN A 114 -7.21 -4.44 -18.34
N GLY A 115 -7.22 -4.38 -17.01
CA GLY A 115 -7.19 -5.55 -16.14
C GLY A 115 -5.80 -6.01 -15.72
N HIS A 116 -4.73 -5.39 -16.22
CA HIS A 116 -3.36 -5.78 -15.86
C HIS A 116 -3.10 -5.53 -14.37
N TYR A 117 -2.67 -6.57 -13.66
CA TYR A 117 -2.39 -6.53 -12.22
C TYR A 117 -1.12 -5.73 -11.94
N LEU A 118 -1.21 -4.77 -11.03
CA LEU A 118 -0.08 -3.94 -10.61
C LEU A 118 0.43 -4.30 -9.22
N GLY A 119 -0.45 -4.74 -8.37
CA GLY A 119 -0.10 -5.04 -6.99
C GLY A 119 -1.28 -5.18 -6.07
#